data_ea732162feeea1963a96f6ac9674ea71
#
_entry.id   ea732162feeea1963a96f6ac9674ea71
#
_cell.length_a   1.000
_cell.length_b   1.000
_cell.length_c   1.000
_cell.angle_alpha   90.00
_cell.angle_beta   90.00
_cell.angle_gamma   90.00
#
_symmetry.space_group_name_H-M   'P 1'
#
loop_
_entity.id
_entity.type
_entity.pdbx_description
1 polymer ?
#
loop_
_entity_poly.entity_id
_entity_poly.type
_entity_poly.pdbx_seq_one_letter_code
_entity_poly.pdbx_strand_id
1 'polypeptide(L)' 'MEVFDLCSPALIYLVFSMTQVIVDTIKGLYNVALLKFTMMVLFTLLLNILCQRGLGVIS' A
#
# COMPACT_ATOMS: atom_id res chain seq x y z
N MET A 1 -14.31 -11.39 -5.43
CA MET A 1 -14.59 -10.76 -4.50
C MET A 1 -13.49 -10.11 -3.93
N GLU A 2 -13.51 -9.03 -3.53
CA GLU A 2 -12.50 -8.38 -3.01
C GLU A 2 -12.50 -8.50 -1.63
N VAL A 3 -11.58 -9.08 -1.10
CA VAL A 3 -11.50 -9.32 0.30
C VAL A 3 -11.38 -8.02 0.97
N PHE A 4 -10.67 -7.10 0.43
CA PHE A 4 -10.48 -5.87 1.13
C PHE A 4 -11.09 -4.68 0.45
N ASP A 5 -11.90 -4.85 -0.49
CA ASP A 5 -12.51 -3.70 -1.14
C ASP A 5 -11.45 -2.77 -1.70
N LEU A 6 -10.24 -3.24 -1.92
CA LEU A 6 -9.23 -2.41 -2.50
C LEU A 6 -9.11 -2.71 -3.98
N CYS A 7 -8.68 -1.75 -4.74
CA CYS A 7 -8.50 -2.00 -6.15
C CYS A 7 -7.28 -2.86 -6.32
N SER A 8 -7.24 -3.60 -7.41
CA SER A 8 -6.12 -4.49 -7.66
C SER A 8 -4.77 -3.79 -7.56
N PRO A 9 -4.58 -2.64 -8.17
CA PRO A 9 -3.29 -1.97 -8.08
C PRO A 9 -2.93 -1.63 -6.65
N ALA A 10 -3.90 -1.16 -5.87
CA ALA A 10 -3.63 -0.78 -4.50
C ALA A 10 -3.32 -2.03 -3.66
N LEU A 11 -4.00 -3.11 -3.93
CA LEU A 11 -3.77 -4.33 -3.19
C LEU A 11 -2.38 -4.88 -3.46
N ILE A 12 -1.98 -4.91 -4.71
CA ILE A 12 -0.67 -5.42 -5.07
C ILE A 12 0.41 -4.54 -4.45
N TYR A 13 0.23 -3.24 -4.52
CA TYR A 13 1.21 -2.33 -3.95
C TYR A 13 1.30 -2.52 -2.44
N LEU A 14 0.17 -2.70 -1.79
CA LEU A 14 0.15 -2.87 -0.35
C LEU A 14 0.91 -4.14 0.05
N VAL A 15 0.65 -5.23 -0.62
CA VAL A 15 1.30 -6.49 -0.28
C VAL A 15 2.82 -6.37 -0.49
N PHE A 16 3.23 -5.78 -1.59
CA PHE A 16 4.65 -5.65 -1.88
C PHE A 16 5.31 -4.75 -0.84
N SER A 17 4.67 -3.65 -0.50
CA SER A 17 5.24 -2.71 0.46
C SER A 17 5.30 -3.32 1.86
N MET A 18 4.30 -4.10 2.23
CA MET A 18 4.31 -4.74 3.53
C MET A 18 5.49 -5.69 3.65
N THR A 19 5.78 -6.42 2.59
CA THR A 19 6.91 -7.32 2.61
C THR A 19 8.20 -6.55 2.87
N GLN A 20 8.35 -5.40 2.23
CA GLN A 20 9.55 -4.61 2.42
C GLN A 20 9.64 -4.05 3.83
N VAL A 21 8.53 -3.60 4.38
CA VAL A 21 8.52 -3.07 5.73
C VAL A 21 8.92 -4.17 6.73
N ILE A 22 8.41 -5.37 6.52
CA ILE A 22 8.72 -6.46 7.40
C ILE A 22 10.22 -6.79 7.33
N VAL A 23 10.78 -6.83 6.13
CA VAL A 23 12.19 -7.11 5.97
C VAL A 23 13.03 -6.04 6.62
N ASP A 24 12.66 -4.77 6.47
CA ASP A 24 13.40 -3.69 7.09
C ASP A 24 13.35 -3.79 8.61
N THR A 25 12.21 -4.19 9.15
CA THR A 25 12.07 -4.33 10.58
C THR A 25 12.97 -5.46 11.09
N ILE A 26 13.00 -6.55 10.36
CA ILE A 26 13.82 -7.67 10.76
C ILE A 26 15.30 -7.29 10.72
N LYS A 27 15.67 -6.44 9.78
CA LYS A 27 17.06 -6.03 9.68
C LYS A 27 17.41 -4.99 10.72
N GLY A 28 16.46 -4.55 11.49
CA GLY A 28 16.74 -3.56 12.51
C GLY A 28 16.69 -2.12 12.01
N LEU A 29 16.20 -1.92 10.79
CA LEU A 29 16.17 -0.58 10.24
C LEU A 29 14.83 0.06 10.57
N TYR A 30 14.58 0.26 11.83
CA TYR A 30 13.28 0.76 12.23
C TYR A 30 12.97 2.14 11.66
N ASN A 31 13.94 3.01 11.60
CA ASN A 31 13.66 4.33 11.07
C ASN A 31 13.24 4.23 9.61
N VAL A 32 13.94 3.41 8.85
CA VAL A 32 13.62 3.25 7.44
C VAL A 32 12.26 2.57 7.30
N ALA A 33 12.01 1.58 8.15
CA ALA A 33 10.74 0.87 8.10
C ALA A 33 9.57 1.81 8.39
N LEU A 34 9.75 2.71 9.35
CA LEU A 34 8.70 3.66 9.68
C LEU A 34 8.44 4.61 8.53
N LEU A 35 9.49 5.11 7.89
CA LEU A 35 9.31 5.99 6.77
C LEU A 35 8.61 5.26 5.63
N LYS A 36 9.03 4.05 5.35
CA LYS A 36 8.41 3.29 4.28
C LYS A 36 6.95 2.97 4.61
N PHE A 37 6.70 2.66 5.86
CA PHE A 37 5.34 2.34 6.27
C PHE A 37 4.42 3.56 6.10
N THR A 38 4.91 4.73 6.51
CA THR A 38 4.12 5.94 6.36
C THR A 38 3.82 6.21 4.89
N MET A 39 4.84 6.11 4.03
CA MET A 39 4.63 6.33 2.62
C MET A 39 3.68 5.29 2.03
N MET A 40 3.79 4.05 2.48
CA MET A 40 2.93 3.00 2.00
C MET A 40 1.47 3.33 2.32
N VAL A 41 1.22 3.75 3.55
CA VAL A 41 -0.15 4.06 3.96
C VAL A 41 -0.70 5.23 3.13
N LEU A 42 0.12 6.27 2.96
CA LEU A 42 -0.33 7.42 2.20
C LEU A 42 -0.64 7.05 0.75
N PHE A 43 0.25 6.34 0.11
CA PHE A 43 0.03 5.98 -1.29
C PHE A 43 -1.12 4.99 -1.43
N THR A 44 -1.25 4.07 -0.51
CA THR A 44 -2.33 3.11 -0.57
C THR A 44 -3.68 3.81 -0.46
N LEU A 45 -3.78 4.74 0.49
CA LEU A 45 -5.02 5.47 0.65
C LEU A 45 -5.30 6.32 -0.59
N LEU A 46 -4.28 6.95 -1.14
CA LEU A 46 -4.47 7.76 -2.31
C LEU A 46 -4.97 6.92 -3.47
N LEU A 47 -4.33 5.79 -3.71
CA LEU A 47 -4.74 4.92 -4.81
C LEU A 47 -6.16 4.40 -4.58
N ASN A 48 -6.47 4.06 -3.34
CA ASN A 48 -7.78 3.53 -3.04
C ASN A 48 -8.86 4.61 -3.28
N ILE A 49 -8.58 5.82 -2.86
CA ILE A 49 -9.54 6.90 -3.05
C ILE A 49 -9.72 7.17 -4.53
N LEU A 50 -8.64 7.21 -5.29
CA LEU A 50 -8.75 7.47 -6.70
C LEU A 50 -9.56 6.36 -7.38
N CYS A 51 -9.34 5.16 -6.96
CA CYS A 51 -10.07 4.05 -7.56
C CYS A 51 -11.55 4.12 -7.20
N GLN A 52 -11.84 4.43 -5.95
CA GLN A 52 -13.22 4.49 -5.54
C GLN A 52 -13.95 5.62 -6.22
N ARG A 53 -13.25 6.68 -6.57
CA ARG A 53 -13.90 7.76 -7.22
C ARG A 53 -14.06 7.50 -8.70
N GLY A 54 -13.65 6.38 -9.14
CA GLY A 54 -13.87 6.01 -10.51
C GLY A 54 -12.81 6.45 -11.45
N LEU A 55 -11.78 7.08 -10.92
CA LEU A 55 -10.79 7.51 -11.81
C LEU A 55 -10.10 6.37 -12.40
N GLY A 56 -9.82 5.43 -11.62
CA GLY A 56 -9.15 4.34 -12.13
C GLY A 56 -10.04 3.49 -12.88
N VAL A 57 -11.19 3.56 -12.62
CA VAL A 57 -12.01 2.69 -13.16
C VAL A 57 -12.17 2.91 -14.44
N ILE A 58 -12.02 3.88 -14.70
CA ILE A 58 -12.08 4.12 -15.85
C ILE A 58 -12.12 2.98 -16.41
N SER A 59 -11.72 2.43 -15.84
CA SER A 59 -11.79 1.29 -16.24
C SER A 59 -12.87 0.77 -16.13
#